data_eeda97bf9cae9156acd32ed04e848827
#
_entry.id   eeda97bf9cae9156acd32ed04e848827
#
_cell.length_a   1.000
_cell.length_b   1.000
_cell.length_c   1.000
_cell.angle_alpha   90.00
_cell.angle_beta   90.00
_cell.angle_gamma   90.00
#
_symmetry.space_group_name_H-M   'P 1'
#
loop_
_entity.id
_entity.type
_entity.pdbx_description
1 polymer ?
#
loop_
_entity_poly.entity_id
_entity_poly.type
_entity_poly.pdbx_seq_one_letter_code
_entity_poly.pdbx_strand_id
1 'polypeptide(L)'
;ESVLGGTDELLTGGLVDFAVTSSVPPGYLGDLLMTIPIVAAAAPHHPLHQLGRPLTQRDLRRHRHLVIRDTAQRRKRETGNWLGANQRWTFSHKASQIAAACMGHGFAWFPIDTIRTELDSGRLVRLPLREGAERRAELYLVHADRDCTGPAATRLAKIIRASVAKACAGRGEAGAAE
;
A
#
# COMPACT_ATOMS: atom_id res chain seq x y z
N GLU A 1 -4.00 -12.19 7.11
CA GLU A 1 -3.78 -10.91 6.43
C GLU A 1 -5.07 -10.49 5.74
N SER A 2 -5.56 -9.29 6.04
CA SER A 2 -6.72 -8.68 5.39
C SER A 2 -6.25 -7.49 4.54
N VAL A 3 -6.99 -7.15 3.50
CA VAL A 3 -6.63 -6.09 2.56
C VAL A 3 -7.86 -5.25 2.22
N LEU A 4 -7.70 -3.93 2.21
CA LEU A 4 -8.74 -2.96 1.87
C LEU A 4 -10.01 -3.14 2.72
N GLY A 5 -11.18 -3.22 2.10
CA GLY A 5 -12.47 -3.37 2.79
C GLY A 5 -12.60 -4.59 3.69
N GLY A 6 -11.80 -5.64 3.48
CA GLY A 6 -11.77 -6.80 4.37
C GLY A 6 -11.23 -6.47 5.77
N THR A 7 -10.32 -5.49 5.89
CA THR A 7 -9.84 -5.03 7.20
C THR A 7 -10.96 -4.30 7.95
N ASP A 8 -11.72 -3.47 7.25
CA ASP A 8 -12.86 -2.76 7.82
C ASP A 8 -13.95 -3.74 8.29
N GLU A 9 -14.21 -4.81 7.52
CA GLU A 9 -15.19 -5.85 7.90
C GLU A 9 -14.75 -6.61 9.17
N LEU A 10 -13.48 -6.94 9.31
CA LEU A 10 -12.97 -7.61 10.51
C LEU A 10 -13.10 -6.71 11.75
N LEU A 11 -12.76 -5.42 11.59
CA LEU A 11 -12.85 -4.44 12.67
C LEU A 11 -14.30 -4.20 13.10
N THR A 12 -15.20 -3.90 12.15
CA THR A 12 -16.61 -3.61 12.41
C THR A 12 -17.40 -4.84 12.86
N GLY A 13 -16.91 -6.02 12.51
CA GLY A 13 -17.47 -7.30 12.99
C GLY A 13 -16.96 -7.75 14.36
N GLY A 14 -16.08 -6.97 15.02
CA GLY A 14 -15.51 -7.32 16.32
C GLY A 14 -14.62 -8.58 16.29
N LEU A 15 -14.09 -8.94 15.13
CA LEU A 15 -13.25 -10.12 14.94
C LEU A 15 -11.75 -9.84 15.22
N VAL A 16 -11.41 -8.59 15.46
CA VAL A 16 -10.06 -8.13 15.83
C VAL A 16 -10.19 -7.02 16.87
N ASP A 17 -9.24 -6.93 17.80
CA ASP A 17 -9.20 -5.87 18.83
C ASP A 17 -8.86 -4.50 18.22
N PHE A 18 -7.97 -4.48 17.24
CA PHE A 18 -7.60 -3.29 16.47
C PHE A 18 -7.05 -3.66 15.10
N ALA A 19 -6.97 -2.68 14.23
CA ALA A 19 -6.37 -2.81 12.90
C ALA A 19 -5.43 -1.65 12.59
N VAL A 20 -4.41 -1.92 11.76
CA VAL A 20 -3.65 -0.87 11.06
C VAL A 20 -4.19 -0.80 9.64
N THR A 21 -4.78 0.33 9.29
CA THR A 21 -5.53 0.49 8.03
C THR A 21 -5.31 1.87 7.42
N SER A 22 -5.55 2.00 6.14
CA SER A 22 -5.51 3.29 5.42
C SER A 22 -6.84 4.03 5.41
N SER A 23 -7.89 3.45 5.98
CA SER A 23 -9.21 4.05 6.11
C SER A 23 -9.73 3.88 7.53
N VAL A 24 -10.46 4.87 8.04
CA VAL A 24 -11.15 4.77 9.32
C VAL A 24 -12.62 4.53 9.03
N PRO A 25 -13.20 3.37 9.41
CA PRO A 25 -14.61 3.10 9.18
C PRO A 25 -15.52 4.13 9.86
N PRO A 26 -16.69 4.45 9.29
CA PRO A 26 -17.65 5.35 9.94
C PRO A 26 -18.00 4.91 11.35
N GLY A 27 -17.99 5.86 12.30
CA GLY A 27 -18.26 5.60 13.71
C GLY A 27 -17.08 5.14 14.54
N TYR A 28 -15.91 4.95 13.93
CA TYR A 28 -14.66 4.60 14.62
C TYR A 28 -13.72 5.81 14.73
N LEU A 29 -12.79 5.74 15.67
CA LEU A 29 -11.71 6.73 15.82
C LEU A 29 -10.39 6.07 15.46
N GLY A 30 -9.63 6.73 14.58
CA GLY A 30 -8.30 6.30 14.15
C GLY A 30 -7.22 7.23 14.69
N ASP A 31 -6.17 6.65 15.26
CA ASP A 31 -4.97 7.39 15.61
C ASP A 31 -4.01 7.33 14.42
N LEU A 32 -3.68 8.48 13.83
CA LEU A 32 -2.71 8.53 12.74
C LEU A 32 -1.36 7.99 13.21
N LEU A 33 -0.88 6.95 12.54
CA LEU A 33 0.42 6.34 12.83
C LEU A 33 1.53 6.97 11.99
N MET A 34 1.34 7.00 10.69
CA MET A 34 2.34 7.49 9.75
C MET A 34 1.73 7.71 8.37
N THR A 35 2.44 8.49 7.56
CA THR A 35 2.18 8.59 6.12
C THR A 35 3.24 7.79 5.36
N ILE A 36 2.81 6.95 4.43
CA ILE A 36 3.71 6.14 3.60
C ILE A 36 3.68 6.60 2.15
N PRO A 37 4.85 6.77 1.50
CA PRO A 37 4.90 7.05 0.08
C PRO A 37 4.59 5.80 -0.73
N ILE A 38 3.79 5.97 -1.77
CA ILE A 38 3.40 4.93 -2.72
C ILE A 38 3.86 5.35 -4.11
N VAL A 39 4.61 4.50 -4.77
CA VAL A 39 5.17 4.76 -6.10
C VAL A 39 4.70 3.72 -7.11
N ALA A 40 4.54 4.15 -8.36
CA ALA A 40 4.35 3.20 -9.47
C ALA A 40 5.71 2.64 -9.88
N ALA A 41 5.81 1.32 -10.01
CA ALA A 41 7.04 0.65 -10.44
C ALA A 41 6.75 -0.54 -11.38
N ALA A 42 7.74 -0.84 -12.21
CA ALA A 42 7.76 -1.99 -13.11
C ALA A 42 9.20 -2.50 -13.27
N ALA A 43 9.38 -3.68 -13.84
CA ALA A 43 10.71 -4.18 -14.20
C ALA A 43 11.42 -3.24 -15.21
N PRO A 44 12.75 -3.12 -15.19
CA PRO A 44 13.49 -2.19 -16.04
C PRO A 44 13.27 -2.42 -17.55
N HIS A 45 13.00 -3.66 -17.95
CA HIS A 45 12.72 -4.01 -19.36
C HIS A 45 11.24 -3.82 -19.76
N HIS A 46 10.39 -3.33 -18.84
CA HIS A 46 8.97 -3.12 -19.15
C HIS A 46 8.79 -1.99 -20.19
N PRO A 47 7.88 -2.14 -21.18
CA PRO A 47 7.71 -1.16 -22.27
C PRO A 47 7.43 0.29 -21.82
N LEU A 48 6.85 0.48 -20.64
CA LEU A 48 6.63 1.82 -20.06
C LEU A 48 7.93 2.61 -19.86
N HIS A 49 9.06 1.94 -19.60
CA HIS A 49 10.37 2.61 -19.47
C HIS A 49 10.99 3.00 -20.83
N GLN A 50 10.51 2.39 -21.92
CA GLN A 50 11.07 2.60 -23.26
C GLN A 50 10.44 3.80 -24.00
N LEU A 51 9.45 4.47 -23.41
CA LEU A 51 8.74 5.58 -24.06
C LEU A 51 9.58 6.87 -24.15
N GLY A 52 10.73 6.98 -23.46
CA GLY A 52 11.66 8.10 -23.54
C GLY A 52 11.10 9.46 -23.11
N ARG A 53 9.94 9.49 -22.44
CA ARG A 53 9.26 10.68 -21.95
C ARG A 53 8.52 10.41 -20.66
N PRO A 54 8.13 11.45 -19.89
CA PRO A 54 7.24 11.29 -18.75
C PRO A 54 5.92 10.63 -19.15
N LEU A 55 5.47 9.67 -18.33
CA LEU A 55 4.29 8.87 -18.58
C LEU A 55 3.01 9.60 -18.14
N THR A 56 1.94 9.34 -18.86
CA THR A 56 0.60 9.80 -18.53
C THR A 56 -0.26 8.64 -18.01
N GLN A 57 -1.40 8.95 -17.40
CA GLN A 57 -2.39 7.94 -17.00
C GLN A 57 -2.91 7.13 -18.21
N ARG A 58 -2.93 7.73 -19.41
CA ARG A 58 -3.32 7.04 -20.65
C ARG A 58 -2.30 5.97 -21.04
N ASP A 59 -1.02 6.22 -20.82
CA ASP A 59 0.04 5.24 -21.07
C ASP A 59 -0.12 4.05 -20.13
N LEU A 60 -0.31 4.30 -18.84
CA LEU A 60 -0.55 3.24 -17.84
C LEU A 60 -1.76 2.37 -18.19
N ARG A 61 -2.87 2.96 -18.65
CA ARG A 61 -4.09 2.20 -18.99
C ARG A 61 -3.91 1.20 -20.12
N ARG A 62 -2.92 1.38 -20.98
CA ARG A 62 -2.61 0.48 -22.10
C ARG A 62 -1.82 -0.75 -21.67
N HIS A 63 -1.29 -0.75 -20.45
CA HIS A 63 -0.48 -1.85 -19.92
C HIS A 63 -1.20 -2.56 -18.78
N ARG A 64 -0.76 -3.79 -18.50
CA ARG A 64 -1.35 -4.61 -17.44
C ARG A 64 -1.07 -4.01 -16.07
N HIS A 65 -2.14 -3.76 -15.34
CA HIS A 65 -2.06 -3.33 -13.95
C HIS A 65 -2.16 -4.55 -13.02
N LEU A 66 -1.17 -4.75 -12.18
CA LEU A 66 -1.12 -5.79 -11.18
C LEU A 66 -1.72 -5.23 -9.89
N VAL A 67 -2.83 -5.79 -9.43
CA VAL A 67 -3.57 -5.28 -8.27
C VAL A 67 -3.70 -6.33 -7.18
N ILE A 68 -3.79 -5.89 -5.93
CA ILE A 68 -4.13 -6.76 -4.80
C ILE A 68 -5.64 -6.89 -4.71
N ARG A 69 -6.10 -8.11 -4.41
CA ARG A 69 -7.51 -8.42 -4.19
C ARG A 69 -7.98 -7.77 -2.90
N ASP A 70 -9.09 -7.07 -2.97
CA ASP A 70 -9.84 -6.71 -1.79
C ASP A 70 -10.41 -7.98 -1.13
N THR A 71 -10.17 -8.15 0.16
CA THR A 71 -10.64 -9.31 0.92
C THR A 71 -12.04 -9.13 1.51
N ALA A 72 -12.73 -8.02 1.23
CA ALA A 72 -14.12 -7.79 1.63
C ALA A 72 -15.03 -8.91 1.11
N GLN A 73 -15.91 -9.40 2.00
CA GLN A 73 -16.88 -10.45 1.69
C GLN A 73 -18.32 -9.92 1.66
N ARG A 74 -18.67 -8.96 2.52
CA ARG A 74 -20.00 -8.43 2.72
C ARG A 74 -20.25 -7.10 2.03
N ARG A 75 -19.21 -6.30 1.79
CA ARG A 75 -19.29 -5.02 1.09
C ARG A 75 -18.93 -5.18 -0.39
N LYS A 76 -19.37 -4.22 -1.22
CA LYS A 76 -18.91 -4.11 -2.59
C LYS A 76 -17.39 -3.97 -2.54
N ARG A 77 -16.68 -4.95 -3.13
CA ARG A 77 -15.22 -4.94 -3.18
C ARG A 77 -14.74 -3.65 -3.83
N GLU A 78 -13.90 -2.95 -3.14
CA GLU A 78 -13.20 -1.85 -3.76
C GLU A 78 -12.25 -2.40 -4.82
N THR A 79 -12.33 -1.84 -6.02
CA THR A 79 -11.39 -2.19 -7.08
C THR A 79 -10.02 -1.57 -6.79
N GLY A 80 -9.79 -1.20 -5.54
CA GLY A 80 -8.55 -0.60 -5.06
C GLY A 80 -7.97 0.35 -6.10
N ASN A 81 -6.97 0.99 -6.06
CA ASN A 81 -6.41 1.95 -7.01
C ASN A 81 -6.37 1.52 -8.51
N TRP A 82 -7.33 0.70 -8.97
CA TRP A 82 -7.42 0.29 -10.37
C TRP A 82 -7.74 1.47 -11.28
N LEU A 83 -6.84 1.77 -12.17
CA LEU A 83 -6.90 2.91 -13.07
C LEU A 83 -7.82 2.73 -14.28
N GLY A 84 -8.64 1.67 -14.34
CA GLY A 84 -9.37 1.32 -15.55
C GLY A 84 -8.45 0.84 -16.68
N ALA A 85 -7.32 0.19 -16.33
CA ALA A 85 -6.41 -0.37 -17.31
C ALA A 85 -7.09 -1.46 -18.17
N ASN A 86 -6.70 -1.54 -19.45
CA ASN A 86 -7.26 -2.50 -20.39
C ASN A 86 -7.04 -3.95 -19.95
N GLN A 87 -5.96 -4.21 -19.22
CA GLN A 87 -5.63 -5.52 -18.67
C GLN A 87 -5.37 -5.40 -17.16
N ARG A 88 -5.85 -6.40 -16.42
CA ARG A 88 -5.66 -6.49 -14.98
C ARG A 88 -5.35 -7.92 -14.56
N TRP A 89 -4.31 -8.09 -13.73
CA TRP A 89 -4.12 -9.30 -12.94
C TRP A 89 -4.35 -8.99 -11.47
N THR A 90 -5.04 -9.89 -10.79
CA THR A 90 -5.40 -9.73 -9.38
C THR A 90 -4.71 -10.80 -8.56
N PHE A 91 -3.99 -10.38 -7.51
CA PHE A 91 -3.21 -11.22 -6.63
C PHE A 91 -3.83 -11.26 -5.23
N SER A 92 -3.79 -12.41 -4.59
CA SER A 92 -4.20 -12.57 -3.19
C SER A 92 -3.08 -12.19 -2.21
N HIS A 93 -1.81 -12.25 -2.65
CA HIS A 93 -0.64 -11.98 -1.81
C HIS A 93 0.28 -10.94 -2.45
N LYS A 94 0.74 -10.00 -1.62
CA LYS A 94 1.63 -8.92 -2.05
C LYS A 94 2.97 -9.45 -2.61
N ALA A 95 3.54 -10.49 -2.01
CA ALA A 95 4.76 -11.09 -2.49
C ALA A 95 4.63 -11.61 -3.94
N SER A 96 3.50 -12.23 -4.29
CA SER A 96 3.24 -12.70 -5.64
C SER A 96 3.06 -11.53 -6.63
N GLN A 97 2.43 -10.43 -6.19
CA GLN A 97 2.32 -9.21 -7.00
C GLN A 97 3.70 -8.60 -7.30
N ILE A 98 4.57 -8.50 -6.28
CA ILE A 98 5.95 -7.99 -6.44
C ILE A 98 6.73 -8.90 -7.39
N ALA A 99 6.69 -10.22 -7.19
CA ALA A 99 7.36 -11.18 -8.06
C ALA A 99 6.92 -11.03 -9.53
N ALA A 100 5.62 -10.92 -9.79
CA ALA A 100 5.07 -10.73 -11.14
C ALA A 100 5.52 -9.40 -11.76
N ALA A 101 5.62 -8.33 -10.96
CA ALA A 101 6.15 -7.05 -11.42
C ALA A 101 7.64 -7.14 -11.79
N CYS A 102 8.46 -7.81 -10.99
CA CYS A 102 9.88 -8.05 -11.27
C CYS A 102 10.09 -8.88 -12.54
N MET A 103 9.18 -9.80 -12.83
CA MET A 103 9.18 -10.59 -14.08
C MET A 103 8.73 -9.79 -15.32
N GLY A 104 8.33 -8.53 -15.15
CA GLY A 104 7.89 -7.69 -16.28
C GLY A 104 6.46 -7.92 -16.74
N HIS A 105 5.64 -8.67 -15.98
CA HIS A 105 4.27 -8.98 -16.37
C HIS A 105 3.31 -7.78 -16.33
N GLY A 106 3.74 -6.66 -15.74
CA GLY A 106 2.97 -5.43 -15.65
C GLY A 106 3.57 -4.45 -14.66
N PHE A 107 2.82 -3.41 -14.34
CA PHE A 107 3.19 -2.40 -13.34
C PHE A 107 2.22 -2.45 -12.16
N ALA A 108 2.65 -1.91 -11.02
CA ALA A 108 1.78 -1.71 -9.87
C ALA A 108 2.19 -0.49 -9.04
N TRP A 109 1.29 -0.11 -8.14
CA TRP A 109 1.55 0.86 -7.09
C TRP A 109 1.97 0.13 -5.82
N PHE A 110 3.12 0.51 -5.28
CA PHE A 110 3.70 -0.12 -4.10
C PHE A 110 4.05 0.92 -3.04
N PRO A 111 3.80 0.63 -1.75
CA PRO A 111 4.49 1.31 -0.68
C PRO A 111 6.00 1.14 -0.87
N ILE A 112 6.76 2.24 -0.83
CA ILE A 112 8.18 2.22 -1.20
C ILE A 112 9.00 1.25 -0.34
N ASP A 113 8.67 1.18 0.94
CA ASP A 113 9.37 0.30 1.89
C ASP A 113 9.16 -1.19 1.59
N THR A 114 8.05 -1.56 0.96
CA THR A 114 7.77 -2.97 0.64
C THR A 114 8.54 -3.49 -0.58
N ILE A 115 9.09 -2.58 -1.39
CA ILE A 115 9.86 -2.91 -2.58
C ILE A 115 11.27 -2.29 -2.56
N ARG A 116 11.75 -1.89 -1.39
CA ARG A 116 13.07 -1.25 -1.26
C ARG A 116 14.18 -2.13 -1.82
N THR A 117 14.21 -3.41 -1.44
CA THR A 117 15.18 -4.39 -1.94
C THR A 117 15.14 -4.54 -3.46
N GLU A 118 13.95 -4.50 -4.05
CA GLU A 118 13.75 -4.58 -5.50
C GLU A 118 14.21 -3.30 -6.21
N LEU A 119 14.01 -2.14 -5.60
CA LEU A 119 14.50 -0.87 -6.12
C LEU A 119 16.02 -0.79 -6.03
N ASP A 120 16.59 -1.12 -4.86
CA ASP A 120 18.04 -1.05 -4.62
C ASP A 120 18.81 -2.05 -5.50
N SER A 121 18.23 -3.21 -5.78
CA SER A 121 18.79 -4.22 -6.68
C SER A 121 18.51 -3.96 -8.17
N GLY A 122 17.73 -2.94 -8.51
CA GLY A 122 17.32 -2.65 -9.88
C GLY A 122 16.33 -3.63 -10.50
N ARG A 123 15.76 -4.56 -9.73
CA ARG A 123 14.71 -5.48 -10.21
C ARG A 123 13.41 -4.77 -10.51
N LEU A 124 13.14 -3.68 -9.79
CA LEU A 124 12.07 -2.74 -10.08
C LEU A 124 12.64 -1.34 -10.24
N VAL A 125 12.04 -0.56 -11.13
CA VAL A 125 12.37 0.84 -11.37
C VAL A 125 11.09 1.66 -11.28
N ARG A 126 11.18 2.84 -10.65
CA ARG A 126 10.04 3.76 -10.56
C ARG A 126 9.65 4.23 -11.96
N LEU A 127 8.35 4.29 -12.23
CA LEU A 127 7.85 4.82 -13.48
C LEU A 127 7.90 6.35 -13.48
N PRO A 128 8.45 7.00 -14.52
CA PRO A 128 8.58 8.44 -14.62
C PRO A 128 7.23 9.09 -14.97
N LEU A 129 6.31 9.15 -14.02
CA LEU A 129 5.00 9.74 -14.23
C LEU A 129 5.07 11.27 -14.26
N ARG A 130 4.36 11.88 -15.21
CA ARG A 130 4.21 13.33 -15.32
C ARG A 130 3.48 13.92 -14.11
N GLU A 131 2.45 13.22 -13.64
CA GLU A 131 1.59 13.61 -12.53
C GLU A 131 1.33 12.42 -11.62
N GLY A 132 1.31 12.64 -10.31
CA GLY A 132 1.06 11.59 -9.33
C GLY A 132 2.15 10.52 -9.30
N ALA A 133 3.40 10.90 -9.56
CA ALA A 133 4.55 9.99 -9.48
C ALA A 133 4.70 9.38 -8.09
N GLU A 134 4.38 10.14 -7.07
CA GLU A 134 4.29 9.69 -5.69
C GLU A 134 2.90 9.99 -5.13
N ARG A 135 2.30 9.00 -4.54
CA ARG A 135 1.06 9.11 -3.76
C ARG A 135 1.40 8.93 -2.30
N ARG A 136 0.57 9.47 -1.42
CA ARG A 136 0.72 9.28 0.01
C ARG A 136 -0.51 8.57 0.55
N ALA A 137 -0.29 7.56 1.37
CA ALA A 137 -1.34 6.91 2.13
C ALA A 137 -1.08 7.10 3.62
N GLU A 138 -2.08 7.56 4.32
CA GLU A 138 -2.07 7.63 5.78
C GLU A 138 -2.41 6.27 6.34
N LEU A 139 -1.69 5.84 7.38
CA LEU A 139 -1.99 4.64 8.14
C LEU A 139 -2.47 5.03 9.53
N TYR A 140 -3.59 4.46 9.92
CA TYR A 140 -4.23 4.66 11.19
C TYR A 140 -4.23 3.39 12.02
N LEU A 141 -4.07 3.51 13.31
CA LEU A 141 -4.42 2.47 14.28
C LEU A 141 -5.86 2.72 14.73
N VAL A 142 -6.72 1.78 14.45
CA VAL A 142 -8.15 1.85 14.78
C VAL A 142 -8.49 0.70 15.71
N HIS A 143 -9.00 1.01 16.91
CA HIS A 143 -9.51 0.01 17.85
C HIS A 143 -10.96 -0.32 17.56
N ALA A 144 -11.34 -1.61 17.65
CA ALA A 144 -12.73 -2.04 17.54
C ALA A 144 -13.57 -1.48 18.71
N ASP A 145 -13.01 -1.55 19.91
CA ASP A 145 -13.55 -0.93 21.12
C ASP A 145 -12.38 -0.45 21.98
N ARG A 146 -12.31 0.88 22.22
CA ARG A 146 -11.23 1.47 23.02
C ARG A 146 -11.31 1.13 24.50
N ASP A 147 -12.53 0.98 25.00
CA ASP A 147 -12.78 0.77 26.42
C ASP A 147 -12.65 -0.69 26.82
N CYS A 148 -12.88 -1.59 25.87
CA CYS A 148 -12.81 -3.04 26.05
C CYS A 148 -11.54 -3.69 25.47
N THR A 149 -10.51 -2.89 25.10
CA THR A 149 -9.25 -3.43 24.59
C THR A 149 -8.47 -4.15 25.68
N GLY A 150 -8.23 -5.45 25.49
CA GLY A 150 -7.49 -6.28 26.44
C GLY A 150 -6.03 -5.87 26.63
N PRO A 151 -5.35 -6.31 27.72
CA PRO A 151 -4.01 -5.87 28.06
C PRO A 151 -2.95 -6.23 27.01
N ALA A 152 -3.11 -7.39 26.36
CA ALA A 152 -2.20 -7.83 25.29
C ALA A 152 -2.31 -6.93 24.05
N ALA A 153 -3.52 -6.63 23.61
CA ALA A 153 -3.78 -5.74 22.47
C ALA A 153 -3.31 -4.31 22.76
N THR A 154 -3.56 -3.81 23.98
CA THR A 154 -3.06 -2.51 24.44
C THR A 154 -1.52 -2.44 24.39
N ARG A 155 -0.84 -3.49 24.85
CA ARG A 155 0.63 -3.58 24.82
C ARG A 155 1.15 -3.60 23.38
N LEU A 156 0.53 -4.40 22.51
CA LEU A 156 0.91 -4.49 21.10
C LEU A 156 0.71 -3.13 20.38
N ALA A 157 -0.40 -2.45 20.62
CA ALA A 157 -0.65 -1.12 20.08
C ALA A 157 0.42 -0.10 20.51
N LYS A 158 0.87 -0.15 21.78
CA LYS A 158 1.99 0.69 22.27
C LYS A 158 3.30 0.37 21.56
N ILE A 159 3.62 -0.91 21.36
CA ILE A 159 4.83 -1.36 20.63
C ILE A 159 4.78 -0.86 19.18
N ILE A 160 3.65 -1.00 18.49
CA ILE A 160 3.49 -0.51 17.12
C ILE A 160 3.73 0.99 17.06
N ARG A 161 3.10 1.81 17.94
CA ARG A 161 3.30 3.26 17.97
C ARG A 161 4.77 3.63 18.21
N ALA A 162 5.43 2.99 19.16
CA ALA A 162 6.84 3.23 19.46
C ALA A 162 7.74 2.87 18.26
N SER A 163 7.49 1.74 17.60
CA SER A 163 8.25 1.30 16.42
C SER A 163 8.08 2.27 15.25
N VAL A 164 6.85 2.74 15.02
CA VAL A 164 6.56 3.72 13.97
C VAL A 164 7.23 5.06 14.28
N ALA A 165 7.15 5.56 15.51
CA ALA A 165 7.80 6.81 15.90
C ALA A 165 9.31 6.74 15.66
N LYS A 166 9.96 5.62 16.01
CA LYS A 166 11.39 5.39 15.76
C LYS A 166 11.71 5.37 14.27
N ALA A 167 10.88 4.69 13.46
CA ALA A 167 11.07 4.61 12.00
C ALA A 167 10.87 5.98 11.32
N CYS A 168 9.94 6.82 11.82
CA CYS A 168 9.72 8.17 11.31
C CYS A 168 10.88 9.11 11.65
N ALA A 169 11.43 9.03 12.86
CA ALA A 169 12.60 9.82 13.26
C ALA A 169 13.81 9.55 12.38
N GLY A 170 14.13 8.27 12.10
CA GLY A 170 15.24 7.90 11.21
C GLY A 170 15.06 8.30 9.76
N ARG A 171 13.83 8.53 9.30
CA ARG A 171 13.57 9.04 7.92
C ARG A 171 13.74 10.54 7.81
N GLY A 172 13.46 11.29 8.88
CA GLY A 172 13.67 12.74 8.91
C GLY A 172 15.14 13.13 8.79
N GLU A 173 16.04 12.33 9.35
CA GLU A 173 17.48 12.53 9.27
C GLU A 173 18.07 12.19 7.90
N ALA A 174 17.51 11.19 7.19
CA ALA A 174 17.98 10.79 5.85
C ALA A 174 17.52 11.75 4.73
N GLY A 175 16.42 12.47 4.93
CA GLY A 175 15.91 13.45 3.94
C GLY A 175 16.48 14.86 4.08
N ALA A 176 17.29 15.13 5.11
CA ALA A 176 17.96 16.41 5.33
C ALA A 176 19.42 16.45 4.81
N ALA A 177 19.88 15.34 4.20
CA ALA A 177 21.27 15.18 3.74
C ALA A 177 21.40 15.08 2.18
N GLU A 178 20.33 15.42 1.43
CA GLU A 178 20.38 15.55 -0.05
C GLU A 178 20.13 16.98 -0.52
#